data_694b08bf65142bf823b5de36e4b44ef5
#
_entry.id   694b08bf65142bf823b5de36e4b44ef5
#
_cell.length_a   1.000
_cell.length_b   1.000
_cell.length_c   1.000
_cell.angle_alpha   90.00
_cell.angle_beta   90.00
_cell.angle_gamma   90.00
#
_symmetry.space_group_name_H-M   'P 1'
#
loop_
_entity.id
_entity.type
_entity.pdbx_description
1 polymer ?
#
loop_
_entity_poly.entity_id
_entity_poly.type
_entity_poly.pdbx_seq_one_letter_code
_entity_poly.pdbx_strand_id
1 'polypeptide(L)'
;GLLHYIGNKENLLSMLVTDNYDAYGTPRDFMESGLPGSDPNGMSFPAYLRFLVRYNAKRQSLLQLYMVLESEGFSPEHPLHDYFEERPNLVWEHYSEYQWNIPPEVGGWRNMRPTVRMCLEAMDGIQLRWMRKPPIDLYDEWLLFERIIFPSPVWDNYR
;
A
#
# COMPACT_ATOMS: atom_id res chain seq x y z
N GLY A 1 -18.33 -26.57 -15.38
CA GLY A 1 -17.39 -27.14 -16.31
C GLY A 1 -16.20 -26.25 -16.63
N LEU A 2 -15.28 -26.76 -17.44
CA LEU A 2 -14.05 -26.07 -17.81
C LEU A 2 -14.32 -24.73 -18.51
N LEU A 3 -15.33 -24.67 -19.38
CA LEU A 3 -15.74 -23.44 -20.07
C LEU A 3 -16.23 -22.35 -19.12
N HIS A 4 -16.91 -22.75 -18.05
CA HIS A 4 -17.32 -21.82 -17.01
C HIS A 4 -16.11 -21.23 -16.28
N TYR A 5 -15.08 -22.05 -15.97
CA TYR A 5 -13.82 -21.59 -15.39
C TYR A 5 -13.05 -20.65 -16.33
N ILE A 6 -13.01 -20.94 -17.61
CA ILE A 6 -12.33 -20.07 -18.62
C ILE A 6 -13.05 -18.72 -18.70
N GLY A 7 -14.40 -18.70 -18.70
CA GLY A 7 -15.19 -17.45 -18.68
C GLY A 7 -15.01 -16.63 -17.41
N ASN A 8 -14.57 -17.25 -16.30
CA ASN A 8 -14.31 -16.62 -15.00
C ASN A 8 -12.81 -16.45 -14.69
N LYS A 9 -11.92 -16.57 -15.70
CA LYS A 9 -10.48 -16.40 -15.49
C LYS A 9 -10.14 -15.08 -14.82
N GLU A 10 -10.72 -13.97 -15.29
CA GLU A 10 -10.51 -12.64 -14.71
C GLU A 10 -11.06 -12.55 -13.29
N ASN A 11 -12.22 -13.14 -13.01
CA ASN A 11 -12.75 -13.24 -11.64
C ASN A 11 -11.82 -14.03 -10.72
N LEU A 12 -11.24 -15.13 -11.20
CA LEU A 12 -10.29 -15.93 -10.43
C LEU A 12 -9.00 -15.15 -10.15
N LEU A 13 -8.45 -14.44 -11.14
CA LEU A 13 -7.29 -13.57 -10.97
C LEU A 13 -7.59 -12.43 -10.00
N SER A 14 -8.80 -11.87 -10.06
CA SER A 14 -9.28 -10.84 -9.15
C SER A 14 -9.29 -11.33 -7.71
N MET A 15 -9.82 -12.52 -7.46
CA MET A 15 -9.82 -13.16 -6.13
C MET A 15 -8.38 -13.39 -5.64
N LEU A 16 -7.46 -13.83 -6.49
CA LEU A 16 -6.06 -14.00 -6.12
C LEU A 16 -5.42 -12.70 -5.65
N VAL A 17 -5.71 -11.58 -6.31
CA VAL A 17 -5.21 -10.27 -5.91
C VAL A 17 -5.82 -9.81 -4.58
N THR A 18 -7.14 -9.86 -4.44
CA THR A 18 -7.81 -9.45 -3.21
C THR A 18 -7.39 -10.29 -2.01
N ASP A 19 -7.26 -11.60 -2.18
CA ASP A 19 -6.92 -12.52 -1.10
C ASP A 19 -5.42 -12.52 -0.74
N ASN A 20 -4.55 -12.07 -1.63
CA ASN A 20 -3.10 -12.12 -1.41
C ASN A 20 -2.43 -10.75 -1.37
N TYR A 21 -2.91 -9.76 -2.13
CA TYR A 21 -2.31 -8.44 -2.14
C TYR A 21 -2.75 -7.60 -0.93
N ASP A 22 -4.05 -7.50 -0.71
CA ASP A 22 -4.61 -6.67 0.36
C ASP A 22 -4.72 -7.41 1.71
N ALA A 23 -4.58 -8.73 1.73
CA ALA A 23 -4.65 -9.54 2.95
C ALA A 23 -3.36 -9.52 3.78
N TYR A 24 -2.24 -9.15 3.20
CA TYR A 24 -0.91 -9.19 3.83
C TYR A 24 -0.19 -7.84 3.72
N GLY A 25 0.84 -7.67 4.53
CA GLY A 25 1.54 -6.38 4.62
C GLY A 25 0.70 -5.30 5.29
N THR A 26 -0.30 -5.69 6.07
CA THR A 26 -1.26 -4.80 6.70
C THR A 26 -0.68 -4.09 7.93
N PRO A 27 -1.33 -3.02 8.43
CA PRO A 27 -0.97 -2.43 9.72
C PRO A 27 -0.98 -3.43 10.86
N ARG A 28 -1.87 -4.43 10.82
CA ARG A 28 -1.91 -5.51 11.79
C ARG A 28 -0.64 -6.35 11.76
N ASP A 29 -0.19 -6.75 10.57
CA ASP A 29 1.06 -7.51 10.42
C ASP A 29 2.25 -6.72 10.96
N PHE A 30 2.28 -5.41 10.73
CA PHE A 30 3.31 -4.54 11.29
C PHE A 30 3.22 -4.46 12.82
N MET A 31 2.04 -4.25 13.36
CA MET A 31 1.79 -4.19 14.80
C MET A 31 2.25 -5.48 15.50
N GLU A 32 1.95 -6.64 14.92
CA GLU A 32 2.31 -7.96 15.45
C GLU A 32 3.80 -8.31 15.23
N SER A 33 4.51 -7.57 14.39
CA SER A 33 5.91 -7.84 14.05
C SER A 33 6.90 -7.55 15.19
N GLY A 34 6.54 -6.67 16.12
CA GLY A 34 7.44 -6.19 17.17
C GLY A 34 8.61 -5.32 16.68
N LEU A 35 8.58 -4.89 15.42
CA LEU A 35 9.60 -3.99 14.86
C LEU A 35 9.51 -2.59 15.48
N PRO A 36 10.59 -1.80 15.44
CA PRO A 36 10.56 -0.42 15.93
C PRO A 36 9.42 0.38 15.28
N GLY A 37 8.63 1.05 16.11
CA GLY A 37 7.48 1.82 15.66
C GLY A 37 6.17 1.04 15.59
N SER A 38 6.13 -0.24 15.97
CA SER A 38 4.94 -1.10 15.92
C SER A 38 4.12 -1.15 17.22
N ASP A 39 4.33 -0.20 18.15
CA ASP A 39 3.57 -0.15 19.40
C ASP A 39 2.06 -0.01 19.12
N PRO A 40 1.21 -0.95 19.58
CA PRO A 40 -0.22 -0.90 19.32
C PRO A 40 -0.92 0.35 19.88
N ASN A 41 -0.32 1.02 20.86
CA ASN A 41 -0.85 2.25 21.44
C ASN A 41 -0.48 3.52 20.65
N GLY A 42 0.35 3.39 19.64
CA GLY A 42 0.79 4.50 18.80
C GLY A 42 1.83 4.09 17.79
N MET A 43 1.39 3.46 16.69
CA MET A 43 2.28 3.03 15.62
C MET A 43 2.86 4.21 14.84
N SER A 44 4.12 4.09 14.42
CA SER A 44 4.73 5.01 13.46
C SER A 44 4.19 4.74 12.06
N PHE A 45 3.50 5.71 11.45
CA PHE A 45 3.00 5.56 10.08
C PHE A 45 4.15 5.47 9.05
N PRO A 46 5.20 6.31 9.09
CA PRO A 46 6.36 6.12 8.20
C PRO A 46 7.03 4.75 8.36
N ALA A 47 7.18 4.25 9.59
CA ALA A 47 7.77 2.94 9.84
C ALA A 47 6.91 1.80 9.25
N TYR A 48 5.59 1.90 9.36
CA TYR A 48 4.67 0.98 8.70
C TYR A 48 4.86 0.98 7.18
N LEU A 49 4.96 2.15 6.56
CA LEU A 49 5.16 2.22 5.11
C LEU A 49 6.50 1.61 4.68
N ARG A 50 7.57 1.78 5.47
CA ARG A 50 8.85 1.10 5.24
C ARG A 50 8.72 -0.43 5.33
N PHE A 51 7.95 -0.90 6.30
CA PHE A 51 7.61 -2.32 6.43
C PHE A 51 6.88 -2.83 5.18
N LEU A 52 5.85 -2.11 4.73
CA LEU A 52 5.08 -2.45 3.53
C LEU A 52 5.94 -2.48 2.27
N VAL A 53 6.82 -1.52 2.08
CA VAL A 53 7.73 -1.48 0.93
C VAL A 53 8.68 -2.67 0.92
N ARG A 54 9.25 -3.03 2.08
CA ARG A 54 10.10 -4.24 2.20
C ARG A 54 9.33 -5.52 1.93
N TYR A 55 8.09 -5.57 2.38
CA TYR A 55 7.19 -6.68 2.10
C TYR A 55 6.95 -6.80 0.58
N ASN A 56 6.63 -5.70 -0.07
CA ASN A 56 6.37 -5.63 -1.51
C ASN A 56 7.62 -5.98 -2.34
N ALA A 57 8.80 -5.55 -1.93
CA ALA A 57 10.05 -5.81 -2.64
C ALA A 57 10.36 -7.31 -2.85
N LYS A 58 9.78 -8.16 -2.02
CA LYS A 58 9.92 -9.64 -2.09
C LYS A 58 8.83 -10.31 -2.94
N ARG A 59 7.91 -9.54 -3.52
CA ARG A 59 6.71 -10.06 -4.19
C ARG A 59 6.44 -9.42 -5.54
N GLN A 60 7.50 -9.29 -6.33
CA GLN A 60 7.45 -8.59 -7.63
C GLN A 60 6.37 -9.14 -8.57
N SER A 61 6.23 -10.47 -8.64
CA SER A 61 5.22 -11.09 -9.52
C SER A 61 3.80 -10.76 -9.11
N LEU A 62 3.51 -10.73 -7.81
CA LEU A 62 2.19 -10.37 -7.30
C LEU A 62 1.88 -8.89 -7.54
N LEU A 63 2.85 -8.02 -7.34
CA LEU A 63 2.69 -6.59 -7.62
C LEU A 63 2.48 -6.34 -9.11
N GLN A 64 3.20 -7.04 -9.97
CA GLN A 64 3.01 -6.94 -11.41
C GLN A 64 1.60 -7.35 -11.83
N LEU A 65 1.09 -8.45 -11.29
CA LEU A 65 -0.29 -8.88 -11.53
C LEU A 65 -1.30 -7.83 -11.06
N TYR A 66 -1.12 -7.30 -9.86
CA TYR A 66 -1.95 -6.23 -9.31
C TYR A 66 -2.00 -5.02 -10.25
N MET A 67 -0.86 -4.53 -10.71
CA MET A 67 -0.79 -3.36 -11.58
C MET A 67 -1.42 -3.58 -12.96
N VAL A 68 -1.25 -4.78 -13.52
CA VAL A 68 -1.90 -5.14 -14.78
C VAL A 68 -3.42 -5.15 -14.61
N LEU A 69 -3.93 -5.78 -13.57
CA LEU A 69 -5.36 -5.82 -13.29
C LEU A 69 -5.94 -4.45 -12.94
N GLU A 70 -5.19 -3.60 -12.25
CA GLU A 70 -5.59 -2.21 -12.00
C GLU A 70 -5.77 -1.43 -13.30
N SER A 71 -4.83 -1.58 -14.25
CA SER A 71 -4.95 -0.95 -15.57
C SER A 71 -6.12 -1.50 -16.38
N GLU A 72 -6.32 -2.81 -16.37
CA GLU A 72 -7.46 -3.45 -17.04
C GLU A 72 -8.79 -3.04 -16.40
N GLY A 73 -8.78 -2.79 -15.10
CA GLY A 73 -9.94 -2.33 -14.33
C GLY A 73 -10.42 -0.91 -14.67
N PHE A 74 -9.75 -0.19 -15.56
CA PHE A 74 -10.28 1.06 -16.13
C PHE A 74 -11.55 0.82 -16.94
N SER A 75 -11.71 -0.36 -17.54
CA SER A 75 -12.92 -0.75 -18.23
C SER A 75 -14.05 -1.02 -17.24
N PRO A 76 -15.24 -0.38 -17.39
CA PRO A 76 -16.38 -0.61 -16.49
C PRO A 76 -16.88 -2.06 -16.48
N GLU A 77 -16.63 -2.82 -17.52
CA GLU A 77 -17.02 -4.24 -17.63
C GLU A 77 -16.04 -5.19 -16.93
N HIS A 78 -14.86 -4.68 -16.51
CA HIS A 78 -13.88 -5.52 -15.84
C HIS A 78 -14.34 -5.88 -14.43
N PRO A 79 -14.16 -7.14 -13.97
CA PRO A 79 -14.63 -7.59 -12.65
C PRO A 79 -14.08 -6.79 -11.47
N LEU A 80 -12.89 -6.18 -11.61
CA LEU A 80 -12.26 -5.37 -10.58
C LEU A 80 -12.49 -3.87 -10.70
N HIS A 81 -13.30 -3.42 -11.65
CA HIS A 81 -13.54 -1.98 -11.85
C HIS A 81 -13.98 -1.30 -10.55
N ASP A 82 -15.09 -1.76 -9.98
CA ASP A 82 -15.66 -1.19 -8.76
C ASP A 82 -14.71 -1.34 -7.55
N TYR A 83 -13.99 -2.45 -7.46
CA TYR A 83 -13.00 -2.67 -6.42
C TYR A 83 -11.89 -1.60 -6.46
N PHE A 84 -11.31 -1.34 -7.61
CA PHE A 84 -10.25 -0.33 -7.73
C PHE A 84 -10.76 1.10 -7.53
N GLU A 85 -11.99 1.39 -7.92
CA GLU A 85 -12.61 2.69 -7.61
C GLU A 85 -12.77 2.91 -6.11
N GLU A 86 -13.23 1.90 -5.39
CA GLU A 86 -13.52 2.00 -3.95
C GLU A 86 -12.28 1.78 -3.08
N ARG A 87 -11.26 1.11 -3.57
CA ARG A 87 -10.09 0.70 -2.80
C ARG A 87 -9.41 1.84 -2.02
N PRO A 88 -9.20 3.06 -2.54
CA PRO A 88 -8.60 4.14 -1.76
C PRO A 88 -9.38 4.48 -0.49
N ASN A 89 -10.71 4.42 -0.55
CA ASN A 89 -11.57 4.64 0.63
C ASN A 89 -11.46 3.48 1.61
N LEU A 90 -11.49 2.24 1.12
CA LEU A 90 -11.35 1.03 1.95
C LEU A 90 -10.01 1.00 2.68
N VAL A 91 -8.93 1.35 2.02
CA VAL A 91 -7.59 1.45 2.63
C VAL A 91 -7.57 2.52 3.71
N TRP A 92 -8.14 3.69 3.44
CA TRP A 92 -8.24 4.75 4.45
C TRP A 92 -9.04 4.32 5.68
N GLU A 93 -10.19 3.69 5.48
CA GLU A 93 -11.03 3.19 6.58
C GLU A 93 -10.28 2.14 7.40
N HIS A 94 -9.64 1.20 6.74
CA HIS A 94 -8.85 0.16 7.39
C HIS A 94 -7.69 0.74 8.21
N TYR A 95 -6.93 1.69 7.65
CA TYR A 95 -5.85 2.35 8.40
C TYR A 95 -6.37 3.14 9.60
N SER A 96 -7.59 3.69 9.50
CA SER A 96 -8.23 4.47 10.55
C SER A 96 -8.68 3.64 11.75
N GLU A 97 -8.68 2.31 11.65
CA GLU A 97 -8.96 1.40 12.77
C GLU A 97 -7.81 1.31 13.79
N TYR A 98 -6.62 1.78 13.42
CA TYR A 98 -5.41 1.67 14.23
C TYR A 98 -5.03 2.98 14.91
N GLN A 99 -4.23 2.86 15.97
CA GLN A 99 -3.69 4.01 16.68
C GLN A 99 -2.35 4.43 16.06
N TRP A 100 -2.32 5.60 15.50
CA TRP A 100 -1.13 6.17 14.87
C TRP A 100 -0.54 7.29 15.71
N ASN A 101 0.78 7.29 15.88
CA ASN A 101 1.50 8.36 16.53
C ASN A 101 1.80 9.46 15.50
N ILE A 102 1.05 10.56 15.57
CA ILE A 102 1.07 11.65 14.59
C ILE A 102 1.59 12.93 15.25
N PRO A 103 2.51 13.67 14.62
CA PRO A 103 2.98 14.96 15.15
C PRO A 103 1.82 15.90 15.44
N PRO A 104 1.85 16.64 16.57
CA PRO A 104 0.81 17.61 16.91
C PRO A 104 0.58 18.67 15.83
N GLU A 105 1.61 19.04 15.10
CA GLU A 105 1.57 20.01 14.01
C GLU A 105 0.67 19.57 12.84
N VAL A 106 0.49 18.27 12.66
CA VAL A 106 -0.44 17.71 11.66
C VAL A 106 -1.89 17.87 12.09
N GLY A 107 -2.16 17.91 13.39
CA GLY A 107 -3.51 18.09 13.92
C GLY A 107 -4.34 16.80 14.00
N GLY A 108 -3.69 15.65 13.93
CA GLY A 108 -4.31 14.33 14.12
C GLY A 108 -4.52 13.52 12.85
N TRP A 109 -4.96 12.28 13.04
CA TRP A 109 -5.06 11.29 11.97
C TRP A 109 -5.94 11.73 10.79
N ARG A 110 -7.05 12.41 11.06
CA ARG A 110 -7.96 12.88 9.99
C ARG A 110 -7.25 13.76 8.95
N ASN A 111 -6.28 14.55 9.39
CA ASN A 111 -5.51 15.43 8.50
C ASN A 111 -4.46 14.68 7.70
N MET A 112 -4.19 13.41 8.02
CA MET A 112 -3.29 12.54 7.27
C MET A 112 -3.89 12.00 5.97
N ARG A 113 -5.19 12.14 5.72
CA ARG A 113 -5.84 11.54 4.55
C ARG A 113 -5.17 11.89 3.22
N PRO A 114 -4.86 13.17 2.92
CA PRO A 114 -4.11 13.51 1.70
C PRO A 114 -2.71 12.89 1.67
N THR A 115 -2.02 12.88 2.81
CA THR A 115 -0.67 12.33 2.93
C THR A 115 -0.67 10.81 2.68
N VAL A 116 -1.61 10.09 3.28
CA VAL A 116 -1.78 8.64 3.06
C VAL A 116 -2.02 8.34 1.59
N ARG A 117 -2.91 9.08 0.96
CA ARG A 117 -3.20 8.96 -0.48
C ARG A 117 -1.94 9.19 -1.32
N MET A 118 -1.21 10.27 -1.07
CA MET A 118 0.02 10.58 -1.79
C MET A 118 1.09 9.49 -1.60
N CYS A 119 1.20 8.91 -0.41
CA CYS A 119 2.10 7.80 -0.13
C CYS A 119 1.78 6.57 -0.97
N LEU A 120 0.50 6.21 -1.08
CA LEU A 120 0.07 5.05 -1.87
C LEU A 120 0.29 5.28 -3.38
N GLU A 121 -0.05 6.46 -3.87
CA GLU A 121 0.18 6.85 -5.26
C GLU A 121 1.68 6.86 -5.61
N ALA A 122 2.52 7.37 -4.71
CA ALA A 122 3.96 7.35 -4.89
C ALA A 122 4.53 5.93 -4.88
N MET A 123 4.03 5.07 -3.99
CA MET A 123 4.44 3.66 -3.94
C MET A 123 4.13 2.95 -5.26
N ASP A 124 2.95 3.15 -5.81
CA ASP A 124 2.56 2.60 -7.12
C ASP A 124 3.48 3.12 -8.23
N GLY A 125 3.78 4.41 -8.27
CA GLY A 125 4.68 5.00 -9.25
C GLY A 125 6.12 4.50 -9.15
N ILE A 126 6.65 4.37 -7.95
CA ILE A 126 7.99 3.83 -7.68
C ILE A 126 8.06 2.34 -8.09
N GLN A 127 7.02 1.57 -7.76
CA GLN A 127 6.91 0.15 -8.14
C GLN A 127 6.87 -0.04 -9.66
N LEU A 128 6.13 0.81 -10.39
CA LEU A 128 6.13 0.79 -11.86
C LEU A 128 7.53 1.02 -12.44
N ARG A 129 8.25 2.00 -11.90
CA ARG A 129 9.62 2.28 -12.33
C ARG A 129 10.55 1.12 -12.03
N TRP A 130 10.46 0.54 -10.84
CA TRP A 130 11.24 -0.62 -10.43
C TRP A 130 11.01 -1.83 -11.33
N MET A 131 9.77 -2.08 -11.75
CA MET A 131 9.43 -3.19 -12.67
C MET A 131 9.96 -3.00 -14.08
N ARG A 132 10.24 -1.76 -14.51
CA ARG A 132 10.81 -1.47 -15.84
C ARG A 132 12.31 -1.71 -15.94
N LYS A 133 12.92 -2.21 -14.89
CA LYS A 133 14.33 -2.63 -14.84
C LYS A 133 15.42 -1.55 -14.97
N PRO A 134 15.33 -0.34 -14.45
CA PRO A 134 16.56 0.28 -14.01
C PRO A 134 17.10 -0.52 -12.82
N PRO A 135 18.43 -0.57 -12.61
CA PRO A 135 19.00 -1.19 -11.43
C PRO A 135 18.76 -0.30 -10.22
N ILE A 136 17.52 -0.29 -9.73
CA ILE A 136 17.11 0.45 -8.52
C ILE A 136 16.69 -0.53 -7.44
N ASP A 137 16.94 -0.15 -6.20
CA ASP A 137 16.38 -0.82 -5.03
C ASP A 137 15.06 -0.12 -4.65
N LEU A 138 13.98 -0.89 -4.51
CA LEU A 138 12.65 -0.35 -4.22
C LEU A 138 12.63 0.40 -2.89
N TYR A 139 13.31 -0.13 -1.88
CA TYR A 139 13.37 0.47 -0.56
C TYR A 139 14.16 1.79 -0.54
N ASP A 140 15.29 1.83 -1.23
CA ASP A 140 16.11 3.05 -1.33
C ASP A 140 15.35 4.18 -2.05
N GLU A 141 14.62 3.86 -3.12
CA GLU A 141 13.76 4.83 -3.82
C GLU A 141 12.63 5.34 -2.91
N TRP A 142 12.03 4.45 -2.12
CA TRP A 142 11.04 4.86 -1.14
C TRP A 142 11.60 5.82 -0.11
N LEU A 143 12.79 5.59 0.41
CA LEU A 143 13.43 6.47 1.39
C LEU A 143 13.67 7.89 0.88
N LEU A 144 13.91 8.06 -0.42
CA LEU A 144 14.01 9.37 -1.03
C LEU A 144 12.67 10.13 -0.98
N PHE A 145 11.60 9.47 -1.31
CA PHE A 145 10.25 10.02 -1.22
C PHE A 145 9.85 10.31 0.23
N GLU A 146 10.14 9.39 1.15
CA GLU A 146 9.79 9.52 2.56
C GLU A 146 10.33 10.82 3.18
N ARG A 147 11.54 11.22 2.83
CA ARG A 147 12.16 12.46 3.32
C ARG A 147 11.41 13.72 2.88
N ILE A 148 10.72 13.64 1.74
CA ILE A 148 9.93 14.74 1.20
C ILE A 148 8.56 14.82 1.89
N ILE A 149 7.89 13.70 2.03
CA ILE A 149 6.52 13.64 2.57
C ILE A 149 6.48 13.72 4.10
N PHE A 150 7.52 13.23 4.77
CA PHE A 150 7.67 13.27 6.23
C PHE A 150 8.92 14.08 6.63
N PRO A 151 8.88 15.42 6.43
CA PRO A 151 10.08 16.24 6.55
C PRO A 151 10.52 16.46 8.02
N SER A 152 11.85 16.63 8.17
CA SER A 152 12.42 17.17 9.41
C SER A 152 12.08 18.66 9.56
N PRO A 153 11.99 19.18 10.79
CA PRO A 153 12.12 18.45 12.07
C PRO A 153 10.81 17.81 12.56
N VAL A 154 9.67 18.10 11.91
CA VAL A 154 8.33 17.74 12.39
C VAL A 154 8.19 16.22 12.62
N TRP A 155 8.74 15.42 11.72
CA TRP A 155 8.60 13.96 11.76
C TRP A 155 9.75 13.22 12.44
N ASP A 156 10.79 13.89 12.94
CA ASP A 156 12.00 13.21 13.44
C ASP A 156 11.73 12.24 14.61
N ASN A 157 10.77 12.55 15.46
CA ASN A 157 10.39 11.69 16.59
C ASN A 157 9.27 10.69 16.26
N TYR A 158 8.80 10.66 15.01
CA TYR A 158 7.62 9.89 14.58
C TYR A 158 7.92 8.90 13.45
N ARG A 159 9.18 8.78 13.04
CA ARG A 159 9.61 7.88 11.97
C ARG A 159 9.86 6.47 12.43
#